data_2a14b450c70522577c57a72c8e41ac1b
#
_entry.id   2a14b450c70522577c57a72c8e41ac1b
#
_cell.length_a   1.000
_cell.length_b   1.000
_cell.length_c   1.000
_cell.angle_alpha   90.00
_cell.angle_beta   90.00
_cell.angle_gamma   90.00
#
_symmetry.space_group_name_H-M   'P 1'
#
loop_
_entity.id
_entity.type
_entity.pdbx_description
1 polymer ?
#
loop_
_entity_poly.entity_id
_entity_poly.type
_entity_poly.pdbx_seq_one_letter_code
_entity_poly.pdbx_strand_id
1 'polypeptide(L)'
;QIDNVEPHERHLFDRWFNRWFLGAVDGFVYMSEQVHRELECYTNAPALFSPHPRFDSYGEPVDRTEACRRLGLDPQRRYALFFGLIREYKGLDWLLEAWAKLRAEGRIGSEWRLIVAGECYTDPEPYRRRIVQSGLEEEVTFHDRFIPDERVKDYFSAAEFLVLPYKSATQSGVTQIAYQFRLPVIVTRV
;
A
#
# COMPACT_ATOMS: atom_id res chain seq x y z
N GLN A 1 -13.49 -16.34 -5.28
CA GLN A 1 -13.23 -14.92 -5.08
C GLN A 1 -12.23 -14.44 -6.10
N ILE A 2 -12.50 -13.27 -6.68
CA ILE A 2 -11.62 -12.64 -7.65
C ILE A 2 -11.29 -11.22 -7.20
N ASP A 3 -9.99 -10.92 -7.14
CA ASP A 3 -9.46 -9.64 -6.67
C ASP A 3 -9.10 -8.73 -7.85
N ASN A 4 -8.61 -9.33 -8.95
CA ASN A 4 -8.29 -8.65 -10.20
C ASN A 4 -8.57 -9.60 -11.36
N VAL A 5 -9.18 -9.10 -12.43
CA VAL A 5 -9.39 -9.83 -13.69
C VAL A 5 -8.12 -9.76 -14.55
N GLU A 6 -7.56 -8.56 -14.66
CA GLU A 6 -6.27 -8.34 -15.32
C GLU A 6 -5.19 -8.06 -14.28
N PRO A 7 -4.01 -8.73 -14.35
CA PRO A 7 -2.92 -8.43 -13.45
C PRO A 7 -2.39 -7.01 -13.68
N HIS A 8 -1.92 -6.34 -12.61
CA HIS A 8 -1.31 -5.02 -12.70
C HIS A 8 0.01 -5.03 -13.53
N GLU A 9 0.68 -6.17 -13.57
CA GLU A 9 1.88 -6.43 -14.39
C GLU A 9 1.46 -7.37 -15.53
N ARG A 10 1.35 -6.83 -16.77
CA ARG A 10 0.80 -7.56 -17.92
C ARG A 10 1.83 -8.44 -18.59
N HIS A 11 1.46 -9.69 -18.88
CA HIS A 11 2.21 -10.63 -19.74
C HIS A 11 1.45 -10.94 -21.03
N LEU A 12 2.19 -11.36 -22.09
CA LEU A 12 1.65 -11.53 -23.45
C LEU A 12 0.48 -12.54 -23.56
N PHE A 13 0.39 -13.50 -22.62
CA PHE A 13 -0.63 -14.56 -22.66
C PHE A 13 -1.76 -14.39 -21.63
N ASP A 14 -1.75 -13.34 -20.81
CA ASP A 14 -2.71 -13.15 -19.71
C ASP A 14 -4.16 -13.13 -20.21
N ARG A 15 -4.45 -12.43 -21.31
CA ARG A 15 -5.82 -12.32 -21.84
C ARG A 15 -6.38 -13.67 -22.29
N TRP A 16 -5.56 -14.52 -22.92
CA TRP A 16 -5.98 -15.84 -23.38
C TRP A 16 -6.22 -16.77 -22.18
N PHE A 17 -5.29 -16.77 -21.22
CA PHE A 17 -5.39 -17.57 -20.01
C PHE A 17 -6.59 -17.14 -19.16
N ASN A 18 -6.80 -15.84 -18.97
CA ASN A 18 -7.95 -15.30 -18.25
C ASN A 18 -9.26 -15.72 -18.90
N ARG A 19 -9.36 -15.63 -20.23
CA ARG A 19 -10.58 -16.04 -20.94
C ARG A 19 -10.88 -17.53 -20.76
N TRP A 20 -9.86 -18.36 -20.83
CA TRP A 20 -10.01 -19.80 -20.61
C TRP A 20 -10.40 -20.11 -19.16
N PHE A 21 -9.68 -19.53 -18.19
CA PHE A 21 -9.93 -19.75 -16.78
C PHE A 21 -11.30 -19.25 -16.35
N LEU A 22 -11.64 -18.00 -16.67
CA LEU A 22 -12.92 -17.38 -16.30
C LEU A 22 -14.12 -18.07 -16.97
N GLY A 23 -13.94 -18.67 -18.14
CA GLY A 23 -14.97 -19.45 -18.81
C GLY A 23 -15.23 -20.83 -18.18
N ALA A 24 -14.33 -21.32 -17.34
CA ALA A 24 -14.44 -22.61 -16.64
C ALA A 24 -15.04 -22.48 -15.21
N VAL A 25 -15.36 -21.26 -14.77
CA VAL A 25 -15.86 -20.98 -13.40
C VAL A 25 -17.38 -20.78 -13.43
N ASP A 26 -18.09 -21.43 -12.51
CA ASP A 26 -19.56 -21.40 -12.42
C ASP A 26 -20.11 -20.12 -11.77
N GLY A 27 -19.30 -19.37 -11.02
CA GLY A 27 -19.70 -18.12 -10.38
C GLY A 27 -18.55 -17.41 -9.68
N PHE A 28 -18.73 -16.12 -9.41
CA PHE A 28 -17.70 -15.23 -8.88
C PHE A 28 -18.17 -14.52 -7.61
N VAL A 29 -17.23 -14.24 -6.72
CA VAL A 29 -17.36 -13.24 -5.65
C VAL A 29 -16.35 -12.14 -5.94
N TYR A 30 -16.82 -10.90 -6.06
CA TYR A 30 -15.98 -9.74 -6.35
C TYR A 30 -16.11 -8.70 -5.22
N MET A 31 -15.06 -7.84 -5.08
CA MET A 31 -14.96 -6.87 -3.98
C MET A 31 -14.94 -5.41 -4.45
N SER A 32 -14.90 -5.16 -5.76
CA SER A 32 -14.97 -3.81 -6.31
C SER A 32 -15.80 -3.79 -7.61
N GLU A 33 -16.51 -2.69 -7.82
CA GLU A 33 -17.31 -2.46 -9.03
C GLU A 33 -16.46 -2.43 -10.32
N GLN A 34 -15.19 -2.07 -10.20
CA GLN A 34 -14.28 -2.12 -11.33
C GLN A 34 -14.02 -3.56 -11.76
N VAL A 35 -13.73 -4.45 -10.82
CA VAL A 35 -13.54 -5.89 -11.09
C VAL A 35 -14.80 -6.49 -11.71
N HIS A 36 -16.00 -6.08 -11.26
CA HIS A 36 -17.26 -6.54 -11.85
C HIS A 36 -17.38 -6.16 -13.34
N ARG A 37 -17.15 -4.88 -13.67
CA ARG A 37 -17.17 -4.40 -15.06
C ARG A 37 -16.13 -5.12 -15.95
N GLU A 38 -14.98 -5.44 -15.41
CA GLU A 38 -13.96 -6.21 -16.11
C GLU A 38 -14.41 -7.65 -16.35
N LEU A 39 -15.04 -8.31 -15.34
CA LEU A 39 -15.58 -9.66 -15.46
C LEU A 39 -16.64 -9.78 -16.56
N GLU A 40 -17.55 -8.81 -16.67
CA GLU A 40 -18.61 -8.78 -17.67
C GLU A 40 -18.05 -8.84 -19.12
N CYS A 41 -16.81 -8.44 -19.34
CA CYS A 41 -16.13 -8.55 -20.63
C CYS A 41 -15.68 -10.00 -20.97
N TYR A 42 -15.64 -10.90 -19.98
CA TYR A 42 -15.10 -12.26 -20.15
C TYR A 42 -16.16 -13.35 -19.97
N THR A 43 -17.18 -13.13 -19.12
CA THR A 43 -18.16 -14.15 -18.76
C THR A 43 -19.50 -13.55 -18.32
N ASN A 44 -20.58 -14.34 -18.51
CA ASN A 44 -21.92 -14.04 -17.97
C ASN A 44 -22.25 -14.90 -16.74
N ALA A 45 -21.26 -15.54 -16.13
CA ALA A 45 -21.48 -16.35 -14.94
C ALA A 45 -21.98 -15.49 -13.77
N PRO A 46 -22.83 -16.05 -12.87
CA PRO A 46 -23.33 -15.30 -11.73
C PRO A 46 -22.21 -14.67 -10.90
N ALA A 47 -22.38 -13.42 -10.51
CA ALA A 47 -21.37 -12.69 -9.72
C ALA A 47 -22.03 -12.05 -8.48
N LEU A 48 -21.43 -12.22 -7.31
CA LEU A 48 -21.89 -11.69 -6.04
C LEU A 48 -20.91 -10.63 -5.53
N PHE A 49 -21.42 -9.44 -5.22
CA PHE A 49 -20.64 -8.42 -4.54
C PHE A 49 -20.45 -8.77 -3.07
N SER A 50 -19.21 -8.78 -2.61
CA SER A 50 -18.86 -8.89 -1.20
C SER A 50 -17.75 -7.87 -0.92
N PRO A 51 -18.01 -6.81 -0.14
CA PRO A 51 -16.99 -5.80 0.12
C PRO A 51 -15.78 -6.43 0.83
N HIS A 52 -14.63 -5.82 0.64
CA HIS A 52 -13.41 -6.26 1.31
C HIS A 52 -13.63 -6.30 2.83
N PRO A 53 -13.39 -7.43 3.50
CA PRO A 53 -13.59 -7.53 4.95
C PRO A 53 -12.66 -6.55 5.68
N ARG A 54 -13.13 -6.04 6.81
CA ARG A 54 -12.26 -5.31 7.73
C ARG A 54 -11.30 -6.30 8.39
N PHE A 55 -10.06 -5.89 8.51
CA PHE A 55 -9.08 -6.65 9.27
C PHE A 55 -9.19 -6.26 10.76
N ASP A 56 -9.21 -7.26 11.63
CA ASP A 56 -9.17 -7.11 13.08
C ASP A 56 -8.04 -7.95 13.71
N SER A 57 -7.25 -8.61 12.86
CA SER A 57 -6.21 -9.56 13.26
C SER A 57 -4.90 -8.92 13.72
N TYR A 58 -4.71 -7.62 13.47
CA TYR A 58 -3.44 -6.94 13.79
C TYR A 58 -3.34 -6.41 15.23
N GLY A 59 -4.34 -6.73 16.07
CA GLY A 59 -4.41 -6.33 17.48
C GLY A 59 -4.88 -4.88 17.68
N GLU A 60 -4.89 -4.45 18.93
CA GLU A 60 -5.33 -3.10 19.30
C GLU A 60 -4.24 -2.04 19.06
N PRO A 61 -4.62 -0.79 18.77
CA PRO A 61 -3.70 0.33 18.73
C PRO A 61 -2.88 0.42 20.02
N VAL A 62 -1.62 0.77 19.91
CA VAL A 62 -0.74 1.04 21.04
C VAL A 62 -0.50 2.54 21.18
N ASP A 63 -0.03 2.98 22.36
CA ASP A 63 0.39 4.37 22.55
C ASP A 63 1.45 4.75 21.51
N ARG A 64 1.34 5.95 20.93
CA ARG A 64 2.21 6.42 19.85
C ARG A 64 3.68 6.48 20.27
N THR A 65 3.96 6.94 21.49
CA THR A 65 5.33 7.02 22.02
C THR A 65 5.94 5.63 22.14
N GLU A 66 5.15 4.67 22.64
CA GLU A 66 5.57 3.27 22.74
C GLU A 66 5.77 2.65 21.34
N ALA A 67 4.89 2.93 20.38
CA ALA A 67 5.04 2.49 19.01
C ALA A 67 6.35 3.01 18.38
N CYS A 68 6.63 4.30 18.53
CA CYS A 68 7.89 4.91 18.06
C CYS A 68 9.09 4.23 18.73
N ARG A 69 9.06 4.03 20.05
CA ARG A 69 10.14 3.36 20.78
C ARG A 69 10.43 1.95 20.24
N ARG A 70 9.39 1.15 20.00
CA ARG A 70 9.51 -0.21 19.46
C ARG A 70 10.10 -0.23 18.05
N LEU A 71 9.85 0.82 17.27
CA LEU A 71 10.37 0.96 15.91
C LEU A 71 11.73 1.66 15.84
N GLY A 72 12.27 2.14 16.98
CA GLY A 72 13.51 2.92 17.00
C GLY A 72 13.36 4.33 16.42
N LEU A 73 12.15 4.89 16.48
CA LEU A 73 11.79 6.20 15.94
C LEU A 73 11.75 7.26 17.05
N ASP A 74 12.04 8.51 16.68
CA ASP A 74 11.94 9.66 17.59
C ASP A 74 10.47 10.05 17.82
N PRO A 75 9.91 9.93 19.03
CA PRO A 75 8.51 10.27 19.30
C PRO A 75 8.20 11.77 19.19
N GLN A 76 9.22 12.64 19.08
CA GLN A 76 9.04 14.07 18.83
C GLN A 76 8.81 14.40 17.35
N ARG A 77 9.03 13.45 16.45
CA ARG A 77 8.79 13.59 15.02
C ARG A 77 7.38 13.16 14.63
N ARG A 78 6.89 13.64 13.52
CA ARG A 78 5.61 13.26 12.91
C ARG A 78 5.87 12.33 11.74
N TYR A 79 5.06 11.29 11.60
CA TYR A 79 5.34 10.26 10.60
C TYR A 79 4.18 10.10 9.61
N ALA A 80 4.51 10.15 8.31
CA ALA A 80 3.70 9.56 7.26
C ALA A 80 4.14 8.11 7.06
N LEU A 81 3.21 7.22 6.74
CA LEU A 81 3.46 5.80 6.53
C LEU A 81 3.16 5.39 5.09
N PHE A 82 4.10 4.70 4.44
CA PHE A 82 3.87 3.85 3.29
C PHE A 82 4.03 2.40 3.75
N PHE A 83 3.04 1.54 3.50
CA PHE A 83 3.01 0.19 4.07
C PHE A 83 2.62 -0.89 3.07
N GLY A 84 3.20 -2.10 3.26
CA GLY A 84 2.88 -3.33 2.55
C GLY A 84 3.89 -3.69 1.48
N LEU A 85 3.66 -4.80 0.79
CA LEU A 85 4.56 -5.30 -0.25
C LEU A 85 4.87 -4.21 -1.28
N ILE A 86 6.17 -3.91 -1.48
CA ILE A 86 6.63 -2.82 -2.34
C ILE A 86 6.75 -3.34 -3.77
N ARG A 87 5.89 -2.80 -4.65
CA ARG A 87 5.86 -3.07 -6.09
C ARG A 87 5.80 -1.76 -6.87
N GLU A 88 6.21 -1.78 -8.13
CA GLU A 88 6.26 -0.59 -8.97
C GLU A 88 4.92 0.15 -9.05
N TYR A 89 3.82 -0.58 -9.25
CA TYR A 89 2.48 0.01 -9.35
C TYR A 89 2.01 0.73 -8.08
N LYS A 90 2.62 0.44 -6.92
CA LYS A 90 2.30 1.12 -5.65
C LYS A 90 2.93 2.50 -5.51
N GLY A 91 3.78 2.91 -6.44
CA GLY A 91 4.20 4.29 -6.60
C GLY A 91 5.12 4.83 -5.50
N LEU A 92 5.93 3.99 -4.84
CA LEU A 92 6.91 4.47 -3.87
C LEU A 92 7.89 5.48 -4.49
N ASP A 93 8.25 5.30 -5.76
CA ASP A 93 9.07 6.22 -6.54
C ASP A 93 8.43 7.62 -6.64
N TRP A 94 7.12 7.69 -6.90
CA TRP A 94 6.36 8.96 -6.92
C TRP A 94 6.30 9.61 -5.54
N LEU A 95 6.13 8.81 -4.48
CA LEU A 95 6.11 9.34 -3.11
C LEU A 95 7.46 9.97 -2.73
N LEU A 96 8.56 9.30 -3.01
CA LEU A 96 9.90 9.82 -2.72
C LEU A 96 10.19 11.11 -3.50
N GLU A 97 9.78 11.18 -4.77
CA GLU A 97 9.92 12.37 -5.59
C GLU A 97 9.06 13.53 -5.05
N ALA A 98 7.80 13.26 -4.73
CA ALA A 98 6.91 14.27 -4.15
C ALA A 98 7.41 14.76 -2.79
N TRP A 99 7.94 13.86 -1.95
CA TRP A 99 8.51 14.20 -0.66
C TRP A 99 9.72 15.14 -0.81
N ALA A 100 10.67 14.79 -1.68
CA ALA A 100 11.84 15.61 -1.99
C ALA A 100 11.43 17.01 -2.50
N LYS A 101 10.45 17.08 -3.40
CA LYS A 101 9.93 18.34 -3.91
C LYS A 101 9.30 19.21 -2.82
N LEU A 102 8.45 18.63 -1.98
CA LEU A 102 7.81 19.35 -0.87
C LEU A 102 8.85 19.89 0.13
N ARG A 103 9.92 19.15 0.37
CA ARG A 103 11.04 19.60 1.21
C ARG A 103 11.79 20.76 0.57
N ALA A 104 12.15 20.64 -0.70
CA ALA A 104 12.86 21.69 -1.43
C ALA A 104 12.06 23.00 -1.53
N GLU A 105 10.73 22.90 -1.63
CA GLU A 105 9.80 24.04 -1.66
C GLU A 105 9.47 24.59 -0.25
N GLY A 106 9.97 24.00 0.83
CA GLY A 106 9.65 24.38 2.21
C GLY A 106 8.18 24.17 2.60
N ARG A 107 7.47 23.30 1.89
CA ARG A 107 6.03 22.99 2.08
C ARG A 107 5.76 21.89 3.10
N ILE A 108 6.78 21.17 3.50
CA ILE A 108 6.72 20.20 4.58
C ILE A 108 7.72 20.59 5.67
N GLY A 109 7.27 20.63 6.91
CA GLY A 109 8.08 21.05 8.06
C GLY A 109 9.18 20.03 8.41
N SER A 110 10.23 20.52 9.09
CA SER A 110 11.38 19.69 9.49
C SER A 110 11.05 18.60 10.52
N GLU A 111 9.87 18.67 11.13
CA GLU A 111 9.36 17.65 12.06
C GLU A 111 8.86 16.38 11.36
N TRP A 112 8.53 16.45 10.07
CA TRP A 112 7.98 15.32 9.32
C TRP A 112 9.05 14.32 8.88
N ARG A 113 8.67 13.06 8.95
CA ARG A 113 9.45 11.90 8.49
C ARG A 113 8.55 10.94 7.72
N LEU A 114 9.15 10.14 6.87
CA LEU A 114 8.47 9.09 6.11
C LEU A 114 8.95 7.72 6.60
N ILE A 115 8.00 6.87 7.00
CA ILE A 115 8.25 5.45 7.22
C ILE A 115 7.83 4.71 5.95
N VAL A 116 8.74 3.95 5.38
CA VAL A 116 8.47 2.98 4.32
C VAL A 116 8.68 1.60 4.93
N ALA A 117 7.62 0.81 5.03
CA ALA A 117 7.66 -0.50 5.67
C ALA A 117 7.00 -1.58 4.83
N GLY A 118 7.77 -2.61 4.50
CA GLY A 118 7.33 -3.75 3.73
C GLY A 118 8.45 -4.33 2.88
N GLU A 119 8.26 -5.55 2.44
CA GLU A 119 9.23 -6.26 1.60
C GLU A 119 9.17 -5.77 0.16
N CYS A 120 10.33 -5.47 -0.44
CA CYS A 120 10.43 -5.23 -1.87
C CYS A 120 10.30 -6.54 -2.63
N TYR A 121 9.35 -6.60 -3.55
CA TYR A 121 9.16 -7.76 -4.42
C TYR A 121 10.30 -7.90 -5.45
N THR A 122 10.94 -6.78 -5.78
CA THR A 122 12.08 -6.69 -6.69
C THR A 122 13.25 -6.04 -5.96
N ASP A 123 14.33 -5.75 -6.68
CA ASP A 123 15.51 -5.08 -6.13
C ASP A 123 15.15 -3.74 -5.45
N PRO A 124 15.46 -3.54 -4.15
CA PRO A 124 15.20 -2.29 -3.42
C PRO A 124 16.18 -1.17 -3.77
N GLU A 125 17.29 -1.47 -4.44
CA GLU A 125 18.38 -0.54 -4.68
C GLU A 125 17.97 0.73 -5.46
N PRO A 126 17.06 0.70 -6.43
CA PRO A 126 16.57 1.92 -7.08
C PRO A 126 15.92 2.91 -6.09
N TYR A 127 15.19 2.42 -5.09
CA TYR A 127 14.58 3.26 -4.05
C TYR A 127 15.64 3.84 -3.09
N ARG A 128 16.60 3.01 -2.65
CA ARG A 128 17.72 3.44 -1.79
C ARG A 128 18.54 4.54 -2.46
N ARG A 129 18.91 4.34 -3.73
CA ARG A 129 19.60 5.37 -4.50
C ARG A 129 18.82 6.66 -4.63
N ARG A 130 17.50 6.59 -4.85
CA ARG A 130 16.65 7.78 -4.92
C ARG A 130 16.63 8.54 -3.60
N ILE A 131 16.53 7.84 -2.46
CA ILE A 131 16.59 8.45 -1.13
C ILE A 131 17.90 9.23 -0.97
N VAL A 132 19.04 8.62 -1.28
CA VAL A 132 20.37 9.25 -1.19
C VAL A 132 20.50 10.43 -2.15
N GLN A 133 20.14 10.26 -3.42
CA GLN A 133 20.24 11.32 -4.44
C GLN A 133 19.36 12.52 -4.14
N SER A 134 18.28 12.33 -3.38
CA SER A 134 17.37 13.40 -2.97
C SER A 134 17.71 13.99 -1.59
N GLY A 135 18.77 13.50 -0.92
CA GLY A 135 19.18 13.97 0.41
C GLY A 135 18.16 13.67 1.50
N LEU A 136 17.45 12.52 1.39
CA LEU A 136 16.34 12.14 2.27
C LEU A 136 16.74 11.09 3.33
N GLU A 137 18.04 10.78 3.51
CA GLU A 137 18.51 9.70 4.39
C GLU A 137 18.09 9.89 5.84
N GLU A 138 18.08 11.13 6.31
CA GLU A 138 17.66 11.50 7.67
C GLU A 138 16.13 11.59 7.83
N GLU A 139 15.38 11.54 6.72
CA GLU A 139 13.94 11.75 6.72
C GLU A 139 13.15 10.49 6.43
N VAL A 140 13.74 9.54 5.71
CA VAL A 140 13.08 8.29 5.30
C VAL A 140 13.64 7.12 6.06
N THR A 141 12.82 6.51 6.91
CA THR A 141 13.12 5.22 7.53
C THR A 141 12.62 4.12 6.61
N PHE A 142 13.55 3.35 6.00
CA PHE A 142 13.22 2.31 5.03
C PHE A 142 13.40 0.92 5.62
N HIS A 143 12.31 0.30 6.04
CA HIS A 143 12.24 -1.07 6.56
C HIS A 143 11.86 -2.04 5.44
N ASP A 144 12.83 -2.39 4.59
CA ASP A 144 12.69 -3.35 3.50
C ASP A 144 12.78 -4.78 4.06
N ARG A 145 11.66 -5.28 4.52
CA ARG A 145 11.49 -6.63 5.06
C ARG A 145 10.03 -6.98 5.24
N PHE A 146 9.73 -8.27 5.34
CA PHE A 146 8.42 -8.73 5.79
C PHE A 146 8.12 -8.17 7.20
N ILE A 147 6.93 -7.61 7.36
CA ILE A 147 6.45 -7.09 8.65
C ILE A 147 5.50 -8.13 9.25
N PRO A 148 5.87 -8.80 10.35
CA PRO A 148 4.99 -9.74 11.03
C PRO A 148 3.69 -9.08 11.52
N ASP A 149 2.58 -9.82 11.52
CA ASP A 149 1.25 -9.30 11.85
C ASP A 149 1.20 -8.62 13.22
N GLU A 150 1.88 -9.17 14.22
CA GLU A 150 1.97 -8.61 15.58
C GLU A 150 2.72 -7.26 15.63
N ARG A 151 3.51 -6.92 14.59
CA ARG A 151 4.26 -5.67 14.49
C ARG A 151 3.54 -4.60 13.67
N VAL A 152 2.51 -4.98 12.89
CA VAL A 152 1.75 -4.05 12.05
C VAL A 152 1.18 -2.90 12.88
N LYS A 153 0.62 -3.19 14.05
CA LYS A 153 0.07 -2.18 14.97
C LYS A 153 1.07 -1.10 15.36
N ASP A 154 2.37 -1.43 15.50
CA ASP A 154 3.39 -0.45 15.88
C ASP A 154 3.55 0.62 14.77
N TYR A 155 3.56 0.20 13.49
CA TYR A 155 3.67 1.12 12.35
C TYR A 155 2.45 2.04 12.21
N PHE A 156 1.26 1.45 12.32
CA PHE A 156 0.01 2.21 12.16
C PHE A 156 -0.27 3.12 13.37
N SER A 157 0.20 2.75 14.57
CA SER A 157 0.08 3.61 15.76
C SER A 157 1.13 4.72 15.83
N ALA A 158 2.29 4.55 15.19
CA ALA A 158 3.33 5.58 15.14
C ALA A 158 3.02 6.69 14.13
N ALA A 159 2.20 6.41 13.11
CA ALA A 159 1.94 7.30 11.98
C ALA A 159 0.76 8.25 12.23
N GLU A 160 0.81 9.44 11.58
CA GLU A 160 -0.28 10.42 11.54
C GLU A 160 -1.26 10.14 10.38
N PHE A 161 -0.75 9.59 9.27
CA PHE A 161 -1.53 9.18 8.12
C PHE A 161 -0.78 8.16 7.26
N LEU A 162 -1.55 7.38 6.51
CA LEU A 162 -1.07 6.43 5.51
C LEU A 162 -1.07 7.11 4.13
N VAL A 163 -0.05 6.83 3.30
CA VAL A 163 0.02 7.29 1.92
C VAL A 163 0.07 6.10 0.98
N LEU A 164 -0.87 6.04 0.05
CA LEU A 164 -0.98 5.00 -0.98
C LEU A 164 -0.96 5.65 -2.37
N PRO A 165 0.23 5.99 -2.91
CA PRO A 165 0.38 6.73 -4.16
C PRO A 165 0.31 5.79 -5.37
N TYR A 166 -0.66 4.89 -5.40
CA TYR A 166 -0.76 3.84 -6.39
C TYR A 166 -0.89 4.42 -7.81
N LYS A 167 -0.17 3.83 -8.75
CA LYS A 167 -0.26 4.14 -10.19
C LYS A 167 -1.46 3.42 -10.83
N SER A 168 -1.87 2.30 -10.21
CA SER A 168 -3.00 1.48 -10.63
C SER A 168 -3.50 0.69 -9.42
N ALA A 169 -4.81 0.64 -9.21
CA ALA A 169 -5.42 -0.15 -8.16
C ALA A 169 -6.88 -0.49 -8.49
N THR A 170 -7.33 -1.66 -8.07
CA THR A 170 -8.75 -2.06 -8.03
C THR A 170 -9.29 -1.99 -6.61
N GLN A 171 -8.44 -2.30 -5.65
CA GLN A 171 -8.72 -2.29 -4.21
C GLN A 171 -7.39 -2.33 -3.43
N SER A 172 -7.45 -2.08 -2.12
CA SER A 172 -6.28 -2.15 -1.26
C SER A 172 -6.64 -2.68 0.13
N GLY A 173 -6.11 -3.86 0.49
CA GLY A 173 -6.21 -4.40 1.85
C GLY A 173 -5.55 -3.48 2.89
N VAL A 174 -4.54 -2.70 2.51
CA VAL A 174 -3.85 -1.78 3.42
C VAL A 174 -4.76 -0.66 3.91
N THR A 175 -5.75 -0.21 3.11
CA THR A 175 -6.76 0.75 3.55
C THR A 175 -7.64 0.18 4.67
N GLN A 176 -7.94 -1.13 4.64
CA GLN A 176 -8.72 -1.80 5.67
C GLN A 176 -7.96 -1.85 7.00
N ILE A 177 -6.63 -2.04 6.94
CA ILE A 177 -5.77 -1.94 8.12
C ILE A 177 -5.82 -0.51 8.69
N ALA A 178 -5.68 0.50 7.84
CA ALA A 178 -5.75 1.90 8.28
C ALA A 178 -7.09 2.21 8.98
N TYR A 179 -8.21 1.67 8.49
CA TYR A 179 -9.52 1.84 9.13
C TYR A 179 -9.58 1.19 10.52
N GLN A 180 -8.97 0.02 10.72
CA GLN A 180 -8.85 -0.61 12.04
C GLN A 180 -8.15 0.34 13.03
N PHE A 181 -7.05 0.97 12.60
CA PHE A 181 -6.27 1.89 13.43
C PHE A 181 -6.76 3.34 13.40
N ARG A 182 -7.89 3.63 12.74
CA ARG A 182 -8.46 4.99 12.56
C ARG A 182 -7.45 5.97 11.98
N LEU A 183 -6.54 5.47 11.16
CA LEU A 183 -5.48 6.24 10.54
C LEU A 183 -6.01 6.89 9.24
N PRO A 184 -5.93 8.23 9.07
CA PRO A 184 -6.27 8.88 7.82
C PRO A 184 -5.45 8.36 6.65
N VAL A 185 -6.06 8.31 5.44
CA VAL A 185 -5.39 7.78 4.24
C VAL A 185 -5.38 8.82 3.14
N ILE A 186 -4.20 9.04 2.55
CA ILE A 186 -4.02 9.83 1.34
C ILE A 186 -3.83 8.84 0.18
N VAL A 187 -4.64 8.94 -0.85
CA VAL A 187 -4.61 8.06 -2.02
C VAL A 187 -4.53 8.86 -3.32
N THR A 188 -3.94 8.29 -4.35
CA THR A 188 -4.08 8.76 -5.73
C THR A 188 -5.46 8.39 -6.27
N ARG A 189 -5.95 9.20 -7.20
CA ARG A 189 -7.17 8.89 -7.94
C ARG A 189 -6.79 8.08 -9.19
N VAL A 190 -6.92 6.78 -9.12
CA VAL A 190 -6.61 5.83 -10.18
C VAL A 190 -7.79 4.93 -10.49
#